data_31b7f5d2db21465cadb4f039ee7a51cc
#
_entry.id   31b7f5d2db21465cadb4f039ee7a51cc
#
_cell.length_a   1.000
_cell.length_b   1.000
_cell.length_c   1.000
_cell.angle_alpha   90.00
_cell.angle_beta   90.00
_cell.angle_gamma   90.00
#
_symmetry.space_group_name_H-M   'P 1'
#
loop_
_entity.id
_entity.type
_entity.pdbx_description
1 polymer ?
#
loop_
_entity_poly.entity_id
_entity_poly.type
_entity_poly.pdbx_seq_one_letter_code
_entity_poly.pdbx_strand_id
1 'polypeptide(L)'
;MDTPTTPAPGGRSPDAAPLAAPKPKIRPGRIWYLAALLVLLGGVAWLVIGLISVSSHVDAFPRVPIPAGGQIILDHSGGYVIYYEGPGARSGRIPAFRIRVTPASASAAVQSLAPYNTAVTYAFGSREGRAVLSMQVSHPGRFSVETRGANSVPGGSDLAFGDSIVGGIAGIAVPSALLVLAGIIGLVVIFIIRVVKNSRARSAVPAWSTPGSPPGARPAWSPPAPPGSQTGPPPGTEPGAPPGSQTGPPGGPPGAEPDSPPGAQP
;
A
#
# COMPACT_ATOMS: atom_id res chain seq x y z
N MET A 1 -63.50 70.86 33.56
CA MET A 1 -62.20 71.09 32.90
C MET A 1 -61.32 69.90 33.28
N ASP A 2 -61.39 68.92 32.40
CA ASP A 2 -60.70 67.64 32.57
C ASP A 2 -59.32 67.65 31.88
N THR A 3 -58.29 67.50 32.66
CA THR A 3 -56.93 67.40 32.17
C THR A 3 -56.65 65.97 31.69
N PRO A 4 -56.18 65.74 30.45
CA PRO A 4 -55.83 64.40 29.98
C PRO A 4 -54.50 63.95 30.59
N THR A 5 -54.53 62.77 31.24
CA THR A 5 -53.36 62.06 31.73
C THR A 5 -52.62 61.40 30.57
N THR A 6 -51.37 61.83 30.38
CA THR A 6 -50.46 61.23 29.37
C THR A 6 -49.94 59.90 29.89
N PRO A 7 -50.04 58.76 29.13
CA PRO A 7 -49.45 57.53 29.54
C PRO A 7 -47.91 57.54 29.37
N ALA A 8 -47.20 57.03 30.35
CA ALA A 8 -45.74 56.90 30.36
C ALA A 8 -45.22 55.94 29.28
N PRO A 9 -44.05 56.19 28.66
CA PRO A 9 -43.48 55.32 27.66
C PRO A 9 -43.01 54.00 28.30
N GLY A 10 -43.61 52.91 27.82
CA GLY A 10 -43.25 51.56 28.24
C GLY A 10 -41.77 51.25 28.03
N GLY A 11 -41.08 50.89 29.09
CA GLY A 11 -39.72 50.46 29.06
C GLY A 11 -39.56 49.21 28.19
N ARG A 12 -38.79 49.30 27.10
CA ARG A 12 -38.35 48.13 26.33
C ARG A 12 -37.45 47.30 27.24
N SER A 13 -37.86 46.07 27.50
CA SER A 13 -37.03 45.07 28.14
C SER A 13 -35.78 44.84 27.22
N PRO A 14 -34.56 44.79 27.82
CA PRO A 14 -33.37 44.51 27.03
C PRO A 14 -33.52 43.14 26.35
N ASP A 15 -33.32 43.12 25.01
CA ASP A 15 -33.31 41.93 24.19
C ASP A 15 -32.57 40.76 24.88
N ALA A 16 -33.33 39.76 25.26
CA ALA A 16 -32.75 38.49 25.66
C ALA A 16 -32.00 37.90 24.44
N ALA A 17 -30.66 37.99 24.49
CA ALA A 17 -29.80 37.39 23.47
C ALA A 17 -30.25 35.93 23.27
N PRO A 18 -30.44 35.49 22.02
CA PRO A 18 -30.86 34.12 21.72
C PRO A 18 -29.83 33.15 22.30
N LEU A 19 -30.25 32.33 23.27
CA LEU A 19 -29.46 31.26 23.83
C LEU A 19 -29.02 30.37 22.66
N ALA A 20 -27.72 30.44 22.32
CA ALA A 20 -27.11 29.63 21.29
C ALA A 20 -27.41 28.15 21.60
N ALA A 21 -28.19 27.50 20.73
CA ALA A 21 -28.54 26.11 20.86
C ALA A 21 -27.26 25.25 21.02
N PRO A 22 -27.20 24.35 21.97
CA PRO A 22 -26.01 23.53 22.20
C PRO A 22 -25.75 22.68 20.96
N LYS A 23 -24.58 22.90 20.32
CA LYS A 23 -24.14 22.12 19.16
C LYS A 23 -24.12 20.63 19.53
N PRO A 24 -24.75 19.75 18.73
CA PRO A 24 -24.79 18.32 19.01
C PRO A 24 -23.38 17.77 19.10
N LYS A 25 -22.97 17.24 20.25
CA LYS A 25 -21.67 16.57 20.44
C LYS A 25 -21.75 15.21 19.78
N ILE A 26 -21.31 15.13 18.53
CA ILE A 26 -21.14 13.85 17.81
C ILE A 26 -20.02 13.08 18.53
N ARG A 27 -20.39 12.05 19.29
CA ARG A 27 -19.43 11.12 19.90
C ARG A 27 -19.18 10.01 18.86
N PRO A 28 -17.94 9.79 18.41
CA PRO A 28 -17.65 8.62 17.59
C PRO A 28 -17.98 7.37 18.43
N GLY A 29 -19.11 6.75 18.13
CA GLY A 29 -19.55 5.52 18.78
C GLY A 29 -18.65 4.34 18.41
N ARG A 30 -18.79 3.22 19.10
CA ARG A 30 -18.09 1.96 18.81
C ARG A 30 -18.32 1.48 17.37
N ILE A 31 -19.44 1.88 16.76
CA ILE A 31 -19.81 1.54 15.39
C ILE A 31 -18.78 2.03 14.35
N TRP A 32 -18.10 3.14 14.57
CA TRP A 32 -17.10 3.66 13.67
C TRP A 32 -15.82 2.80 13.63
N TYR A 33 -15.45 2.19 14.77
CA TYR A 33 -14.36 1.22 14.81
C TYR A 33 -14.72 -0.05 14.03
N LEU A 34 -15.97 -0.52 14.18
CA LEU A 34 -16.45 -1.67 13.43
C LEU A 34 -16.48 -1.37 11.94
N ALA A 35 -16.92 -0.17 11.53
CA ALA A 35 -16.92 0.23 10.12
C ALA A 35 -15.51 0.26 9.54
N ALA A 36 -14.54 0.89 10.21
CA ALA A 36 -13.15 0.94 9.76
C ALA A 36 -12.51 -0.47 9.71
N LEU A 37 -12.82 -1.33 10.69
CA LEU A 37 -12.35 -2.71 10.72
C LEU A 37 -12.96 -3.53 9.57
N LEU A 38 -14.25 -3.35 9.27
CA LEU A 38 -14.90 -4.04 8.15
C LEU A 38 -14.30 -3.61 6.80
N VAL A 39 -13.98 -2.33 6.62
CA VAL A 39 -13.29 -1.85 5.41
C VAL A 39 -11.90 -2.48 5.28
N LEU A 40 -11.15 -2.55 6.38
CA LEU A 40 -9.83 -3.19 6.40
C LEU A 40 -9.92 -4.68 6.04
N LEU A 41 -10.80 -5.41 6.72
CA LEU A 41 -11.01 -6.85 6.48
C LEU A 41 -11.53 -7.11 5.07
N GLY A 42 -12.42 -6.26 4.56
CA GLY A 42 -12.92 -6.31 3.18
C GLY A 42 -11.80 -6.15 2.17
N GLY A 43 -10.87 -5.20 2.39
CA GLY A 43 -9.70 -5.01 1.53
C GLY A 43 -8.76 -6.22 1.53
N VAL A 44 -8.53 -6.82 2.70
CA VAL A 44 -7.70 -8.03 2.82
C VAL A 44 -8.40 -9.23 2.15
N ALA A 45 -9.69 -9.42 2.38
CA ALA A 45 -10.45 -10.50 1.76
C ALA A 45 -10.46 -10.38 0.23
N TRP A 46 -10.66 -9.16 -0.29
CA TRP A 46 -10.56 -8.88 -1.73
C TRP A 46 -9.20 -9.25 -2.31
N LEU A 47 -8.11 -8.89 -1.61
CA LEU A 47 -6.75 -9.25 -2.02
C LEU A 47 -6.56 -10.76 -2.08
N VAL A 48 -6.99 -11.49 -1.06
CA VAL A 48 -6.86 -12.96 -0.99
C VAL A 48 -7.66 -13.64 -2.10
N ILE A 49 -8.92 -13.26 -2.28
CA ILE A 49 -9.78 -13.79 -3.34
C ILE A 49 -9.18 -13.49 -4.72
N GLY A 50 -8.69 -12.26 -4.92
CA GLY A 50 -8.05 -11.85 -6.15
C GLY A 50 -6.78 -12.67 -6.46
N LEU A 51 -5.95 -12.93 -5.45
CA LEU A 51 -4.74 -13.73 -5.63
C LEU A 51 -5.06 -15.19 -5.98
N ILE A 52 -6.06 -15.77 -5.35
CA ILE A 52 -6.57 -17.11 -5.70
C ILE A 52 -7.10 -17.12 -7.14
N SER A 53 -7.83 -16.08 -7.54
CA SER A 53 -8.36 -15.95 -8.90
C SER A 53 -7.24 -15.86 -9.95
N VAL A 54 -6.17 -15.09 -9.68
CA VAL A 54 -5.01 -15.02 -10.59
C VAL A 54 -4.32 -16.39 -10.68
N SER A 55 -4.14 -17.09 -9.57
CA SER A 55 -3.54 -18.43 -9.58
C SER A 55 -4.34 -19.41 -10.44
N SER A 56 -5.66 -19.47 -10.27
CA SER A 56 -6.54 -20.33 -11.06
C SER A 56 -6.55 -19.95 -12.55
N HIS A 57 -6.42 -18.65 -12.84
CA HIS A 57 -6.36 -18.15 -14.22
C HIS A 57 -5.05 -18.59 -14.91
N VAL A 58 -3.93 -18.51 -14.22
CA VAL A 58 -2.63 -19.01 -14.71
C VAL A 58 -2.67 -20.52 -14.92
N ASP A 59 -3.32 -21.25 -14.04
CA ASP A 59 -3.48 -22.71 -14.19
C ASP A 59 -4.32 -23.09 -15.43
N ALA A 60 -5.23 -22.24 -15.84
CA ALA A 60 -6.08 -22.43 -17.02
C ALA A 60 -5.40 -22.08 -18.35
N PHE A 61 -4.19 -21.51 -18.36
CA PHE A 61 -3.50 -21.16 -19.61
C PHE A 61 -3.30 -22.40 -20.49
N PRO A 62 -3.64 -22.33 -21.79
CA PRO A 62 -3.29 -23.37 -22.73
C PRO A 62 -1.77 -23.51 -22.83
N ARG A 63 -1.28 -24.75 -22.79
CA ARG A 63 0.13 -25.09 -22.74
C ARG A 63 0.53 -25.95 -23.92
N VAL A 64 1.76 -25.74 -24.37
CA VAL A 64 2.37 -26.54 -25.45
C VAL A 64 3.73 -27.03 -24.95
N PRO A 65 3.97 -28.34 -24.97
CA PRO A 65 5.26 -28.90 -24.52
C PRO A 65 6.38 -28.53 -25.46
N ILE A 66 7.56 -28.27 -24.91
CA ILE A 66 8.81 -28.08 -25.66
C ILE A 66 9.64 -29.36 -25.57
N PRO A 67 10.18 -29.90 -26.66
CA PRO A 67 10.23 -29.38 -28.04
C PRO A 67 9.08 -29.84 -28.95
N ALA A 68 8.12 -30.58 -28.43
CA ALA A 68 7.16 -31.29 -29.31
C ALA A 68 6.26 -30.32 -30.12
N GLY A 69 5.98 -29.13 -29.57
CA GLY A 69 4.98 -28.24 -30.15
C GLY A 69 3.55 -28.75 -29.94
N GLY A 70 2.57 -28.12 -30.58
CA GLY A 70 1.18 -28.53 -30.44
C GLY A 70 0.18 -27.54 -31.02
N GLN A 71 -1.10 -27.81 -30.77
CA GLN A 71 -2.19 -26.91 -31.12
C GLN A 71 -2.80 -26.31 -29.87
N ILE A 72 -3.15 -25.04 -29.95
CA ILE A 72 -3.86 -24.29 -28.90
C ILE A 72 -5.13 -23.66 -29.48
N ILE A 73 -6.08 -23.42 -28.59
CA ILE A 73 -7.26 -22.63 -28.92
C ILE A 73 -7.16 -21.36 -28.11
N LEU A 74 -7.27 -20.22 -28.79
CA LEU A 74 -7.34 -18.89 -28.16
C LEU A 74 -8.74 -18.35 -28.38
N ASP A 75 -9.44 -18.09 -27.28
CA ASP A 75 -10.89 -17.86 -27.29
C ASP A 75 -11.29 -16.40 -27.54
N HIS A 76 -10.35 -15.45 -27.40
CA HIS A 76 -10.62 -14.03 -27.60
C HIS A 76 -9.56 -13.35 -28.48
N SER A 77 -9.92 -12.24 -29.08
CA SER A 77 -8.97 -11.34 -29.74
C SER A 77 -8.32 -10.45 -28.69
N GLY A 78 -7.08 -10.03 -28.94
CA GLY A 78 -6.35 -9.14 -28.03
C GLY A 78 -4.89 -9.55 -27.86
N GLY A 79 -4.29 -8.96 -26.81
CA GLY A 79 -2.90 -9.20 -26.48
C GLY A 79 -2.71 -10.45 -25.63
N TYR A 80 -1.91 -11.37 -26.12
CA TYR A 80 -1.45 -12.53 -25.37
C TYR A 80 0.03 -12.40 -25.03
N VAL A 81 0.42 -12.96 -23.90
CA VAL A 81 1.81 -13.11 -23.50
C VAL A 81 2.16 -14.61 -23.52
N ILE A 82 3.28 -14.93 -24.14
CA ILE A 82 3.81 -16.28 -24.17
C ILE A 82 4.83 -16.40 -23.05
N TYR A 83 4.59 -17.32 -22.14
CA TYR A 83 5.46 -17.60 -21.00
C TYR A 83 6.21 -18.91 -21.24
N TYR A 84 7.49 -18.89 -20.95
CA TYR A 84 8.28 -20.10 -20.81
C TYR A 84 8.10 -20.62 -19.38
N GLU A 85 7.54 -21.80 -19.22
CA GLU A 85 7.45 -22.53 -17.95
C GLU A 85 8.49 -23.65 -17.95
N GLY A 86 9.40 -23.65 -17.01
CA GLY A 86 10.42 -24.68 -16.92
C GLY A 86 11.63 -24.29 -16.08
N PRO A 87 12.58 -25.19 -15.93
CA PRO A 87 13.80 -24.93 -15.18
C PRO A 87 14.52 -23.69 -15.67
N GLY A 88 14.91 -22.80 -14.74
CA GLY A 88 15.61 -21.57 -15.06
C GLY A 88 14.71 -20.38 -15.44
N ALA A 89 13.40 -20.53 -15.49
CA ALA A 89 12.48 -19.43 -15.78
C ALA A 89 12.69 -18.23 -14.85
N ARG A 90 12.86 -18.45 -13.55
CA ARG A 90 13.11 -17.39 -12.56
C ARG A 90 14.51 -16.81 -12.61
N SER A 91 15.52 -17.63 -12.90
CA SER A 91 16.93 -17.22 -12.94
C SER A 91 17.31 -16.45 -14.22
N GLY A 92 16.39 -16.33 -15.16
CA GLY A 92 16.60 -15.64 -16.43
C GLY A 92 17.42 -16.40 -17.46
N ARG A 93 17.80 -17.65 -17.20
CA ARG A 93 18.47 -18.53 -18.13
C ARG A 93 17.43 -19.30 -18.94
N ILE A 94 16.94 -18.67 -20.00
CA ILE A 94 16.04 -19.32 -20.94
C ILE A 94 16.90 -19.92 -22.05
N PRO A 95 16.71 -21.22 -22.35
CA PRO A 95 17.39 -21.82 -23.51
C PRO A 95 17.04 -21.08 -24.80
N ALA A 96 17.95 -21.00 -25.73
CA ALA A 96 17.71 -20.38 -27.04
C ALA A 96 16.84 -21.30 -27.91
N PHE A 97 15.64 -20.86 -28.22
CA PHE A 97 14.75 -21.53 -29.17
C PHE A 97 13.91 -20.49 -29.92
N ARG A 98 13.37 -20.91 -31.06
CA ARG A 98 12.49 -20.06 -31.88
C ARG A 98 11.07 -20.62 -31.83
N ILE A 99 10.11 -19.73 -31.67
CA ILE A 99 8.69 -20.04 -31.66
C ILE A 99 8.08 -19.54 -32.96
N ARG A 100 7.30 -20.39 -33.58
CA ARG A 100 6.46 -20.03 -34.73
C ARG A 100 5.01 -20.35 -34.37
N VAL A 101 4.15 -19.35 -34.45
CA VAL A 101 2.70 -19.50 -34.27
C VAL A 101 2.03 -19.27 -35.61
N THR A 102 1.27 -20.26 -36.09
CA THR A 102 0.56 -20.20 -37.36
C THR A 102 -0.93 -20.47 -37.14
N PRO A 103 -1.83 -19.72 -37.82
CA PRO A 103 -3.24 -20.04 -37.79
C PRO A 103 -3.51 -21.46 -38.29
N ALA A 104 -4.27 -22.25 -37.58
CA ALA A 104 -4.69 -23.60 -37.97
C ALA A 104 -6.17 -23.66 -38.34
N SER A 105 -6.93 -22.57 -38.18
CA SER A 105 -8.29 -22.41 -38.66
C SER A 105 -8.38 -21.18 -39.59
N ALA A 106 -9.29 -21.23 -40.57
CA ALA A 106 -9.47 -20.14 -41.54
C ALA A 106 -9.89 -18.80 -40.88
N SER A 107 -10.50 -18.86 -39.71
CA SER A 107 -10.94 -17.69 -38.94
C SER A 107 -9.84 -17.11 -38.06
N ALA A 108 -8.81 -17.88 -37.74
CA ALA A 108 -7.76 -17.43 -36.84
C ALA A 108 -6.75 -16.51 -37.53
N ALA A 109 -6.30 -15.46 -36.84
CA ALA A 109 -5.27 -14.57 -37.37
C ALA A 109 -4.40 -13.97 -36.25
N VAL A 110 -3.09 -13.97 -36.50
CA VAL A 110 -2.09 -13.26 -35.64
C VAL A 110 -1.69 -11.99 -36.37
N GLN A 111 -1.77 -10.86 -35.67
CA GLN A 111 -1.38 -9.56 -36.20
C GLN A 111 0.11 -9.30 -35.98
N SER A 112 0.64 -9.62 -34.79
CA SER A 112 2.05 -9.41 -34.45
C SER A 112 2.57 -10.42 -33.46
N LEU A 113 3.86 -10.72 -33.54
CA LEU A 113 4.62 -11.47 -32.55
C LEU A 113 5.91 -10.71 -32.30
N ALA A 114 6.16 -10.31 -31.06
CA ALA A 114 7.31 -9.49 -30.68
C ALA A 114 7.95 -9.99 -29.36
N PRO A 115 9.25 -9.74 -29.14
CA PRO A 115 9.88 -9.98 -27.86
C PRO A 115 9.17 -9.22 -26.74
N TYR A 116 9.02 -9.86 -25.58
CA TYR A 116 8.47 -9.20 -24.41
C TYR A 116 9.57 -8.41 -23.70
N ASN A 117 9.47 -7.08 -23.73
CA ASN A 117 10.55 -6.19 -23.31
C ASN A 117 10.68 -6.03 -21.77
N THR A 118 9.77 -6.62 -21.01
CA THR A 118 9.77 -6.51 -19.54
C THR A 118 10.05 -7.86 -18.91
N ALA A 119 10.95 -7.91 -17.93
CA ALA A 119 11.27 -9.14 -17.22
C ALA A 119 10.14 -9.48 -16.22
N VAL A 120 9.08 -10.11 -16.71
CA VAL A 120 7.96 -10.60 -15.88
C VAL A 120 8.15 -12.07 -15.62
N THR A 121 8.24 -12.42 -14.33
CA THR A 121 8.30 -13.81 -13.86
C THR A 121 7.17 -14.06 -12.88
N TYR A 122 6.70 -15.29 -12.82
CA TYR A 122 5.73 -15.72 -11.82
C TYR A 122 6.12 -17.06 -11.22
N ALA A 123 5.57 -17.32 -10.03
CA ALA A 123 5.64 -18.60 -9.35
C ALA A 123 4.30 -18.83 -8.63
N PHE A 124 3.52 -19.79 -9.12
CA PHE A 124 2.26 -20.18 -8.52
C PHE A 124 2.24 -21.71 -8.36
N GLY A 125 2.07 -22.16 -7.12
CA GLY A 125 2.12 -23.59 -6.81
C GLY A 125 3.46 -24.22 -7.23
N SER A 126 3.40 -25.23 -8.09
CA SER A 126 4.58 -25.92 -8.66
C SER A 126 5.06 -25.32 -9.99
N ARG A 127 4.45 -24.23 -10.45
CA ARG A 127 4.73 -23.65 -11.78
C ARG A 127 5.54 -22.37 -11.65
N GLU A 128 6.58 -22.30 -12.44
CA GLU A 128 7.41 -21.11 -12.58
C GLU A 128 7.49 -20.72 -14.05
N GLY A 129 7.17 -19.47 -14.35
CA GLY A 129 7.15 -18.98 -15.71
C GLY A 129 7.80 -17.62 -15.88
N ARG A 130 8.23 -17.34 -17.09
CA ARG A 130 8.78 -16.04 -17.51
C ARG A 130 8.22 -15.65 -18.87
N ALA A 131 7.76 -14.40 -18.96
CA ALA A 131 7.31 -13.83 -20.23
C ALA A 131 8.48 -13.73 -21.22
N VAL A 132 8.29 -14.26 -22.42
CA VAL A 132 9.31 -14.29 -23.48
C VAL A 132 8.86 -13.52 -24.72
N LEU A 133 7.60 -13.63 -25.10
CA LEU A 133 7.04 -12.99 -26.28
C LEU A 133 5.68 -12.38 -25.96
N SER A 134 5.32 -11.35 -26.70
CA SER A 134 3.96 -10.82 -26.78
C SER A 134 3.39 -11.12 -28.17
N MET A 135 2.12 -11.46 -28.22
CA MET A 135 1.41 -11.78 -29.43
C MET A 135 0.08 -11.02 -29.47
N GLN A 136 -0.24 -10.43 -30.60
CA GLN A 136 -1.53 -9.80 -30.81
C GLN A 136 -2.37 -10.67 -31.75
N VAL A 137 -3.49 -11.15 -31.24
CA VAL A 137 -4.47 -11.95 -31.95
C VAL A 137 -5.58 -11.06 -32.47
N SER A 138 -5.79 -10.98 -33.77
CA SER A 138 -6.89 -10.21 -34.35
C SER A 138 -8.19 -11.01 -34.41
N HIS A 139 -8.10 -12.32 -34.63
CA HIS A 139 -9.26 -13.20 -34.64
C HIS A 139 -8.97 -14.47 -33.84
N PRO A 140 -9.84 -14.82 -32.89
CA PRO A 140 -9.70 -16.05 -32.11
C PRO A 140 -9.84 -17.29 -32.92
N GLY A 141 -9.34 -18.41 -32.44
CA GLY A 141 -9.43 -19.68 -33.11
C GLY A 141 -8.30 -20.64 -32.72
N ARG A 142 -8.06 -21.61 -33.61
CA ARG A 142 -7.04 -22.62 -33.42
C ARG A 142 -5.72 -22.20 -34.06
N PHE A 143 -4.62 -22.36 -33.30
CA PHE A 143 -3.28 -22.03 -33.70
C PHE A 143 -2.37 -23.24 -33.55
N SER A 144 -1.44 -23.43 -34.50
CA SER A 144 -0.36 -24.39 -34.39
C SER A 144 0.91 -23.71 -33.90
N VAL A 145 1.52 -24.26 -32.89
CA VAL A 145 2.76 -23.77 -32.29
C VAL A 145 3.88 -24.75 -32.58
N GLU A 146 4.92 -24.27 -33.24
CA GLU A 146 6.14 -25.03 -33.52
C GLU A 146 7.30 -24.39 -32.75
N THR A 147 8.17 -25.26 -32.21
CA THR A 147 9.42 -24.83 -31.57
C THR A 147 10.61 -25.40 -32.35
N ARG A 148 11.60 -24.55 -32.62
CA ARG A 148 12.83 -24.96 -33.35
C ARG A 148 14.07 -24.62 -32.55
N GLY A 149 15.08 -25.46 -32.61
CA GLY A 149 16.32 -25.28 -31.84
C GLY A 149 16.16 -25.56 -30.34
N ALA A 150 15.14 -26.30 -29.97
CA ALA A 150 14.80 -26.58 -28.56
C ALA A 150 15.51 -27.83 -27.99
N ASN A 151 16.54 -28.33 -28.63
CA ASN A 151 17.25 -29.55 -28.20
C ASN A 151 17.98 -29.38 -26.85
N SER A 152 18.26 -28.14 -26.45
CA SER A 152 18.88 -27.79 -25.17
C SER A 152 17.87 -27.45 -24.09
N VAL A 153 16.55 -27.51 -24.38
CA VAL A 153 15.51 -27.24 -23.42
C VAL A 153 15.34 -28.43 -22.48
N PRO A 154 15.39 -28.25 -21.17
CA PRO A 154 15.16 -29.34 -20.24
C PRO A 154 13.78 -29.97 -20.42
N GLY A 155 13.70 -31.30 -20.24
CA GLY A 155 12.40 -32.00 -20.28
C GLY A 155 11.42 -31.42 -19.24
N GLY A 156 10.12 -31.45 -19.57
CA GLY A 156 9.07 -30.90 -18.71
C GLY A 156 8.94 -29.38 -18.79
N SER A 157 9.49 -28.75 -19.84
CA SER A 157 9.27 -27.34 -20.13
C SER A 157 8.10 -27.15 -21.07
N ASP A 158 7.29 -26.13 -20.81
CA ASP A 158 6.10 -25.78 -21.56
C ASP A 158 6.12 -24.31 -22.01
N LEU A 159 5.36 -24.01 -23.05
CA LEU A 159 4.95 -22.66 -23.41
C LEU A 159 3.51 -22.46 -22.99
N ALA A 160 3.29 -21.52 -22.06
CA ALA A 160 1.95 -21.13 -21.64
C ALA A 160 1.53 -19.85 -22.38
N PHE A 161 0.29 -19.83 -22.83
CA PHE A 161 -0.30 -18.70 -23.56
C PHE A 161 -1.40 -18.10 -22.69
N GLY A 162 -1.28 -16.83 -22.35
CA GLY A 162 -2.29 -16.18 -21.50
C GLY A 162 -2.24 -14.67 -21.57
N ASP A 163 -3.12 -14.06 -20.84
CA ASP A 163 -3.16 -12.61 -20.68
C ASP A 163 -1.97 -12.09 -19.87
N SER A 164 -1.77 -10.79 -19.90
CA SER A 164 -0.75 -10.15 -19.07
C SER A 164 -1.07 -10.32 -17.58
N ILE A 165 -0.30 -11.16 -16.90
CA ILE A 165 -0.42 -11.38 -15.45
C ILE A 165 -0.23 -10.06 -14.68
N VAL A 166 0.62 -9.15 -15.18
CA VAL A 166 0.84 -7.84 -14.56
C VAL A 166 -0.44 -7.01 -14.53
N GLY A 167 -1.20 -7.00 -15.62
CA GLY A 167 -2.49 -6.31 -15.69
C GLY A 167 -3.51 -6.89 -14.72
N GLY A 168 -3.58 -8.22 -14.64
CA GLY A 168 -4.45 -8.92 -13.69
C GLY A 168 -4.12 -8.62 -12.23
N ILE A 169 -2.84 -8.69 -11.87
CA ILE A 169 -2.39 -8.37 -10.50
C ILE A 169 -2.63 -6.90 -10.17
N ALA A 170 -2.32 -5.97 -11.08
CA ALA A 170 -2.53 -4.55 -10.85
C ALA A 170 -4.01 -4.21 -10.61
N GLY A 171 -4.91 -4.83 -11.39
CA GLY A 171 -6.36 -4.66 -11.24
C GLY A 171 -6.91 -5.10 -9.87
N ILE A 172 -6.22 -6.00 -9.18
CA ILE A 172 -6.60 -6.49 -7.85
C ILE A 172 -5.84 -5.75 -6.75
N ALA A 173 -4.54 -5.55 -6.92
CA ALA A 173 -3.66 -4.98 -5.89
C ALA A 173 -3.99 -3.51 -5.61
N VAL A 174 -4.28 -2.71 -6.64
CA VAL A 174 -4.54 -1.28 -6.46
C VAL A 174 -5.81 -1.02 -5.64
N PRO A 175 -6.98 -1.58 -5.97
CA PRO A 175 -8.18 -1.39 -5.15
C PRO A 175 -8.00 -1.94 -3.73
N SER A 176 -7.34 -3.11 -3.57
CA SER A 176 -7.07 -3.70 -2.26
C SER A 176 -6.23 -2.78 -1.39
N ALA A 177 -5.14 -2.24 -1.95
CA ALA A 177 -4.26 -1.32 -1.23
C ALA A 177 -4.99 -0.05 -0.79
N LEU A 178 -5.85 0.49 -1.63
CA LEU A 178 -6.66 1.66 -1.30
C LEU A 178 -7.65 1.37 -0.17
N LEU A 179 -8.32 0.22 -0.19
CA LEU A 179 -9.25 -0.18 0.88
C LEU A 179 -8.52 -0.40 2.21
N VAL A 180 -7.39 -1.11 2.19
CA VAL A 180 -6.58 -1.35 3.38
C VAL A 180 -6.07 -0.02 3.95
N LEU A 181 -5.55 0.87 3.10
CA LEU A 181 -5.08 2.19 3.50
C LEU A 181 -6.21 3.03 4.09
N ALA A 182 -7.39 3.05 3.46
CA ALA A 182 -8.55 3.76 3.97
C ALA A 182 -8.99 3.22 5.36
N GLY A 183 -8.97 1.89 5.54
CA GLY A 183 -9.25 1.26 6.82
C GLY A 183 -8.26 1.67 7.91
N ILE A 184 -6.96 1.66 7.61
CA ILE A 184 -5.90 2.07 8.54
C ILE A 184 -6.04 3.56 8.90
N ILE A 185 -6.22 4.44 7.91
CA ILE A 185 -6.42 5.87 8.15
C ILE A 185 -7.64 6.10 9.02
N GLY A 186 -8.75 5.42 8.74
CA GLY A 186 -9.97 5.47 9.55
C GLY A 186 -9.72 5.12 11.02
N LEU A 187 -9.00 4.03 11.28
CA LEU A 187 -8.64 3.60 12.64
C LEU A 187 -7.73 4.63 13.34
N VAL A 188 -6.72 5.16 12.65
CA VAL A 188 -5.80 6.16 13.20
C VAL A 188 -6.54 7.46 13.53
N VAL A 189 -7.40 7.95 12.65
CA VAL A 189 -8.19 9.16 12.88
C VAL A 189 -9.10 8.99 14.10
N ILE A 190 -9.80 7.85 14.20
CA ILE A 190 -10.66 7.56 15.35
C ILE A 190 -9.84 7.50 16.64
N PHE A 191 -8.65 6.88 16.60
CA PHE A 191 -7.73 6.78 17.73
C PHE A 191 -7.27 8.17 18.18
N ILE A 192 -6.82 9.04 17.26
CA ILE A 192 -6.38 10.41 17.54
C ILE A 192 -7.52 11.20 18.19
N ILE A 193 -8.73 11.16 17.62
CA ILE A 193 -9.90 11.85 18.20
C ILE A 193 -10.15 11.38 19.63
N ARG A 194 -10.00 10.10 19.89
CA ARG A 194 -10.19 9.54 21.24
C ARG A 194 -9.12 10.01 22.22
N VAL A 195 -7.85 9.98 21.83
CA VAL A 195 -6.72 10.42 22.68
C VAL A 195 -6.84 11.90 23.01
N VAL A 196 -7.04 12.76 22.02
CA VAL A 196 -7.20 14.21 22.20
C VAL A 196 -8.37 14.54 23.10
N LYS A 197 -9.48 13.80 22.97
CA LYS A 197 -10.66 14.03 23.82
C LYS A 197 -10.43 13.58 25.26
N ASN A 198 -9.70 12.49 25.46
CA ASN A 198 -9.42 11.95 26.79
C ASN A 198 -8.42 12.84 27.56
N SER A 199 -7.43 13.45 26.86
CA SER A 199 -6.50 14.40 27.48
C SER A 199 -7.21 15.69 27.91
N ARG A 200 -8.12 16.21 27.09
CA ARG A 200 -8.92 17.40 27.49
C ARG A 200 -9.85 17.16 28.69
N ALA A 201 -10.35 15.93 28.82
CA ALA A 201 -11.17 15.57 29.98
C ALA A 201 -10.36 15.50 31.28
N ARG A 202 -9.07 15.16 31.21
CA ARG A 202 -8.16 15.12 32.37
C ARG A 202 -7.67 16.51 32.81
N SER A 203 -7.60 17.46 31.86
CA SER A 203 -7.20 18.84 32.19
C SER A 203 -8.32 19.68 32.80
N ALA A 204 -9.56 19.23 32.72
CA ALA A 204 -10.69 19.80 33.47
C ALA A 204 -10.76 19.17 34.87
N VAL A 205 -9.71 19.27 35.64
CA VAL A 205 -9.81 19.10 37.10
C VAL A 205 -10.68 20.25 37.57
N PRO A 206 -11.87 19.99 38.15
CA PRO A 206 -12.61 21.07 38.77
C PRO A 206 -11.69 21.66 39.83
N ALA A 207 -11.42 22.97 39.69
CA ALA A 207 -10.91 23.69 40.82
C ALA A 207 -11.92 23.40 41.94
N TRP A 208 -11.53 22.54 42.87
CA TRP A 208 -12.27 22.33 44.09
C TRP A 208 -12.39 23.70 44.72
N SER A 209 -13.49 24.39 44.49
CA SER A 209 -13.92 25.47 45.33
C SER A 209 -13.99 24.87 46.72
N THR A 210 -12.99 25.15 47.54
CA THR A 210 -13.01 24.79 48.93
C THR A 210 -14.29 25.41 49.50
N PRO A 211 -15.32 24.62 49.88
CA PRO A 211 -16.52 25.21 50.47
C PRO A 211 -16.12 25.74 51.82
N GLY A 212 -16.10 27.06 51.97
CA GLY A 212 -16.06 27.64 53.31
C GLY A 212 -14.88 28.53 53.66
N SER A 213 -14.30 29.28 52.73
CA SER A 213 -13.58 30.48 53.17
C SER A 213 -14.59 31.60 53.34
N PRO A 214 -14.91 32.03 54.56
CA PRO A 214 -15.79 33.18 54.75
C PRO A 214 -15.13 34.42 54.11
N PRO A 215 -15.92 35.36 53.52
CA PRO A 215 -15.37 36.57 52.93
C PRO A 215 -14.92 37.47 54.14
N GLY A 216 -13.60 37.59 54.29
CA GLY A 216 -13.06 38.43 55.32
C GLY A 216 -11.91 37.86 56.16
N ALA A 217 -11.46 36.63 55.93
CA ALA A 217 -10.27 36.13 56.61
C ALA A 217 -9.03 36.87 56.08
N ARG A 218 -8.50 37.77 56.87
CA ARG A 218 -7.19 38.40 56.67
C ARG A 218 -6.15 37.29 56.48
N PRO A 219 -5.17 37.46 55.53
CA PRO A 219 -4.11 36.47 55.37
C PRO A 219 -3.41 36.30 56.72
N ALA A 220 -3.40 35.05 57.20
CA ALA A 220 -2.69 34.67 58.43
C ALA A 220 -1.21 34.99 58.18
N TRP A 221 -0.71 35.71 59.18
CA TRP A 221 0.68 36.12 59.29
C TRP A 221 1.62 34.93 59.06
N SER A 222 2.39 34.97 58.00
CA SER A 222 3.45 33.99 57.76
C SER A 222 4.64 34.39 58.60
N PRO A 223 5.16 33.54 59.53
CA PRO A 223 6.36 33.84 60.27
C PRO A 223 7.55 34.02 59.28
N PRO A 224 8.45 34.98 59.56
CA PRO A 224 9.64 35.20 58.76
C PRO A 224 10.51 33.94 58.76
N ALA A 225 10.96 33.56 57.54
CA ALA A 225 11.89 32.45 57.37
C ALA A 225 13.19 32.70 58.13
N PRO A 226 13.77 31.71 58.85
CA PRO A 226 15.05 31.84 59.48
C PRO A 226 16.17 32.23 58.52
N PRO A 227 17.05 33.16 58.88
CA PRO A 227 18.18 33.53 58.04
C PRO A 227 19.23 32.42 58.06
N GLY A 228 19.59 31.91 56.92
CA GLY A 228 20.79 31.11 56.77
C GLY A 228 20.61 29.68 56.29
N SER A 229 20.27 29.53 55.04
CA SER A 229 20.64 28.32 54.28
C SER A 229 20.88 28.72 52.83
N GLN A 230 22.03 29.34 52.60
CA GLN A 230 22.62 29.45 51.27
C GLN A 230 23.14 28.06 50.93
N THR A 231 22.32 27.27 50.24
CA THR A 231 22.81 26.07 49.57
C THR A 231 23.37 26.51 48.23
N GLY A 232 24.70 26.59 48.16
CA GLY A 232 25.41 26.86 46.92
C GLY A 232 25.11 25.82 45.85
N PRO A 233 25.21 26.20 44.55
CA PRO A 233 25.01 25.27 43.48
C PRO A 233 26.05 24.16 43.54
N PRO A 234 25.66 22.89 43.20
CA PRO A 234 26.64 21.79 43.10
C PRO A 234 27.64 22.05 41.98
N PRO A 235 28.90 21.61 42.13
CA PRO A 235 29.94 21.77 41.12
C PRO A 235 29.58 20.99 39.86
N GLY A 236 29.89 21.59 38.72
CA GLY A 236 29.58 21.17 37.38
C GLY A 236 29.85 19.69 37.08
N THR A 237 28.84 19.07 36.55
CA THR A 237 29.01 17.85 35.76
C THR A 237 29.05 18.30 34.30
N GLU A 238 30.23 18.33 33.72
CA GLU A 238 30.40 18.47 32.28
C GLU A 238 29.68 17.33 31.53
N PRO A 239 28.86 17.61 30.51
CA PRO A 239 28.36 16.56 29.64
C PRO A 239 29.52 16.09 28.76
N GLY A 240 29.99 14.88 29.03
CA GLY A 240 30.95 14.19 28.17
C GLY A 240 30.38 14.04 26.75
N ALA A 241 31.18 14.49 25.78
CA ALA A 241 30.92 14.30 24.37
C ALA A 241 30.82 12.79 24.02
N PRO A 242 29.91 12.38 23.16
CA PRO A 242 29.84 11.00 22.70
C PRO A 242 31.06 10.71 21.79
N PRO A 243 31.67 9.50 21.90
CA PRO A 243 32.74 9.09 21.02
C PRO A 243 32.21 8.93 19.58
N GLY A 244 32.87 9.61 18.65
CA GLY A 244 32.62 9.53 17.23
C GLY A 244 32.82 8.12 16.69
N SER A 245 31.77 7.51 16.20
CA SER A 245 31.84 6.32 15.36
C SER A 245 32.21 6.73 13.95
N GLN A 246 33.54 6.73 13.67
CA GLN A 246 34.07 6.73 12.31
C GLN A 246 33.82 5.32 11.72
N THR A 247 32.78 5.17 10.96
CA THR A 247 32.65 4.03 10.05
C THR A 247 33.16 4.48 8.69
N GLY A 248 34.43 4.19 8.43
CA GLY A 248 35.02 4.32 7.10
C GLY A 248 34.38 3.29 6.14
N PRO A 249 34.24 3.64 4.85
CA PRO A 249 33.75 2.69 3.87
C PRO A 249 34.83 1.61 3.62
N PRO A 250 34.43 0.34 3.45
CA PRO A 250 35.36 -0.74 3.10
C PRO A 250 35.89 -0.51 1.68
N GLY A 251 37.22 -0.63 1.54
CA GLY A 251 37.92 -0.51 0.28
C GLY A 251 37.40 -1.43 -0.80
N GLY A 252 37.24 -0.88 -2.00
CA GLY A 252 36.94 -1.63 -3.20
C GLY A 252 38.01 -2.65 -3.56
N PRO A 253 37.66 -3.74 -4.25
CA PRO A 253 38.60 -4.74 -4.71
C PRO A 253 39.52 -4.15 -5.81
N PRO A 254 40.76 -4.64 -5.89
CA PRO A 254 41.73 -4.17 -6.89
C PRO A 254 41.30 -4.59 -8.30
N GLY A 255 41.62 -3.71 -9.25
CA GLY A 255 41.24 -3.80 -10.65
C GLY A 255 41.56 -5.13 -11.32
N ALA A 256 40.57 -5.69 -12.02
CA ALA A 256 40.80 -6.67 -13.07
C ALA A 256 41.10 -5.89 -14.36
N GLU A 257 42.30 -6.08 -14.90
CA GLU A 257 42.72 -5.65 -16.24
C GLU A 257 41.75 -6.24 -17.29
N PRO A 258 41.36 -5.47 -18.30
CA PRO A 258 40.65 -6.00 -19.41
C PRO A 258 41.60 -6.78 -20.32
N ASP A 259 41.41 -8.11 -20.37
CA ASP A 259 42.02 -8.97 -21.38
C ASP A 259 41.60 -8.53 -22.77
N SER A 260 42.58 -8.15 -23.57
CA SER A 260 42.45 -7.83 -24.99
C SER A 260 42.08 -9.08 -25.77
N PRO A 261 41.18 -9.02 -26.77
CA PRO A 261 40.90 -10.16 -27.62
C PRO A 261 42.08 -10.46 -28.59
N PRO A 262 42.43 -11.73 -28.81
CA PRO A 262 43.47 -12.09 -29.79
C PRO A 262 42.95 -11.88 -31.21
N GLY A 263 43.83 -11.31 -32.03
CA GLY A 263 43.60 -10.88 -33.39
C GLY A 263 43.08 -11.95 -34.36
N ALA A 264 42.17 -11.52 -35.19
CA ALA A 264 41.88 -12.17 -36.48
C ALA A 264 43.08 -11.99 -37.43
N GLN A 265 43.62 -13.06 -37.91
CA GLN A 265 44.53 -13.09 -39.06
C GLN A 265 43.82 -13.74 -40.27
N PRO A 266 44.25 -13.41 -41.48
CA PRO A 266 43.48 -13.42 -42.72
C PRO A 266 43.13 -14.80 -43.28
#